data_c019b989a9b19bb06dca4c9413b1d88b
#
_entry.id   c019b989a9b19bb06dca4c9413b1d88b
#
_cell.length_a   1.000
_cell.length_b   1.000
_cell.length_c   1.000
_cell.angle_alpha   90.00
_cell.angle_beta   90.00
_cell.angle_gamma   90.00
#
_symmetry.space_group_name_H-M   'P 1'
#
loop_
_entity.id
_entity.type
_entity.pdbx_description
1 polymer ?
#
loop_
_entity_poly.entity_id
_entity_poly.type
_entity_poly.pdbx_seq_one_letter_code
_entity_poly.pdbx_strand_id
1 'polypeptide(L)'
;MVQRFRKLLASVALLSIELIIVLLIFFISLVILAFIINFIFGLKNLNFDTQVFSFIRPFISGANTRTMQFITFFGTGEFLVPANIILALYFLIKKHKWYSLSVPVVSLGSFIIMWSMKQYFSRVRPDDPVFRAAMGFSFPSGHAMSAMTFYGLLIYLVWKNVDNVTFKWILTFLLIIFIHLIGFSRIYLRVHYASDVIGGFSLGLIWLVLSILVMHRLEKFTRRKIAPEVEAPQ
;
A
#
# COMPACT_ATOMS: atom_id res chain seq x y z
N MET A 1 23.77 -36.36 -2.32
CA MET A 1 23.07 -35.88 -3.53
C MET A 1 21.56 -35.73 -3.28
N VAL A 2 20.87 -36.74 -2.80
CA VAL A 2 19.40 -36.79 -2.56
C VAL A 2 18.92 -35.71 -1.60
N GLN A 3 19.61 -35.40 -0.48
CA GLN A 3 19.21 -34.39 0.46
C GLN A 3 19.34 -32.94 -0.12
N ARG A 4 20.32 -32.68 -0.97
CA ARG A 4 20.43 -31.39 -1.67
C ARG A 4 19.32 -31.19 -2.69
N PHE A 5 18.94 -32.25 -3.40
CA PHE A 5 17.84 -32.24 -4.36
C PHE A 5 16.47 -32.02 -3.65
N ARG A 6 16.22 -32.72 -2.53
CA ARG A 6 15.01 -32.50 -1.72
C ARG A 6 14.92 -31.07 -1.16
N LYS A 7 16.04 -30.49 -0.68
CA LYS A 7 16.07 -29.10 -0.24
C LYS A 7 15.80 -28.14 -1.41
N LEU A 8 16.33 -28.40 -2.59
CA LEU A 8 16.09 -27.60 -3.79
C LEU A 8 14.62 -27.67 -4.22
N LEU A 9 14.03 -28.87 -4.27
CA LEU A 9 12.61 -29.06 -4.58
C LEU A 9 11.70 -28.36 -3.56
N ALA A 10 12.01 -28.46 -2.27
CA ALA A 10 11.25 -27.79 -1.23
C ALA A 10 11.36 -26.25 -1.37
N SER A 11 12.54 -25.72 -1.69
CA SER A 11 12.72 -24.29 -1.92
C SER A 11 11.98 -23.79 -3.16
N VAL A 12 11.96 -24.56 -4.24
CA VAL A 12 11.22 -24.23 -5.46
C VAL A 12 9.71 -24.31 -5.21
N ALA A 13 9.24 -25.30 -4.47
CA ALA A 13 7.83 -25.44 -4.09
C ALA A 13 7.37 -24.26 -3.20
N LEU A 14 8.17 -23.88 -2.20
CA LEU A 14 7.89 -22.72 -1.34
C LEU A 14 7.85 -21.40 -2.13
N LEU A 15 8.82 -21.18 -3.03
CA LEU A 15 8.83 -20.01 -3.93
C LEU A 15 7.58 -19.99 -4.83
N SER A 16 7.10 -21.14 -5.27
CA SER A 16 5.88 -21.25 -6.07
C SER A 16 4.64 -20.90 -5.24
N ILE A 17 4.57 -21.34 -3.97
CA ILE A 17 3.47 -21.01 -3.06
C ILE A 17 3.44 -19.52 -2.74
N GLU A 18 4.57 -18.92 -2.40
CA GLU A 18 4.66 -17.47 -2.14
C GLU A 18 4.19 -16.66 -3.36
N LEU A 19 4.64 -17.04 -4.55
CA LEU A 19 4.24 -16.37 -5.79
C LEU A 19 2.73 -16.53 -6.05
N ILE A 20 2.18 -17.71 -5.84
CA ILE A 20 0.74 -17.98 -5.98
C ILE A 20 -0.06 -17.11 -5.03
N ILE A 21 0.35 -17.00 -3.75
CA ILE A 21 -0.31 -16.15 -2.77
C ILE A 21 -0.27 -14.68 -3.20
N VAL A 22 0.87 -14.18 -3.64
CA VAL A 22 1.02 -12.78 -4.11
C VAL A 22 0.13 -12.52 -5.33
N LEU A 23 0.10 -13.44 -6.31
CA LEU A 23 -0.77 -13.32 -7.48
C LEU A 23 -2.25 -13.39 -7.10
N LEU A 24 -2.62 -14.27 -6.17
CA LEU A 24 -4.00 -14.38 -5.68
C LEU A 24 -4.46 -13.07 -5.04
N ILE A 25 -3.65 -12.51 -4.14
CA ILE A 25 -3.91 -11.21 -3.49
C ILE A 25 -4.03 -10.11 -4.53
N PHE A 26 -3.16 -10.08 -5.53
CA PHE A 26 -3.19 -9.13 -6.63
C PHE A 26 -4.49 -9.21 -7.44
N PHE A 27 -4.88 -10.42 -7.86
CA PHE A 27 -6.12 -10.63 -8.63
C PHE A 27 -7.37 -10.33 -7.80
N ILE A 28 -7.41 -10.71 -6.52
CA ILE A 28 -8.50 -10.34 -5.61
C ILE A 28 -8.63 -8.82 -5.54
N SER A 29 -7.49 -8.10 -5.41
CA SER A 29 -7.50 -6.63 -5.37
C SER A 29 -8.00 -6.01 -6.66
N LEU A 30 -7.66 -6.59 -7.82
CA LEU A 30 -8.20 -6.17 -9.12
C LEU A 30 -9.72 -6.35 -9.20
N VAL A 31 -10.22 -7.51 -8.75
CA VAL A 31 -11.66 -7.81 -8.74
C VAL A 31 -12.40 -6.85 -7.81
N ILE A 32 -11.87 -6.62 -6.60
CA ILE A 32 -12.46 -5.66 -5.65
C ILE A 32 -12.46 -4.25 -6.25
N LEU A 33 -11.37 -3.80 -6.85
CA LEU A 33 -11.29 -2.48 -7.49
C LEU A 33 -12.31 -2.34 -8.62
N ALA A 34 -12.40 -3.33 -9.52
CA ALA A 34 -13.35 -3.33 -10.61
C ALA A 34 -14.80 -3.33 -10.11
N PHE A 35 -15.09 -4.13 -9.07
CA PHE A 35 -16.40 -4.16 -8.42
C PHE A 35 -16.76 -2.79 -7.82
N ILE A 36 -15.85 -2.17 -7.07
CA ILE A 36 -16.07 -0.84 -6.44
C ILE A 36 -16.29 0.24 -7.51
N ILE A 37 -15.50 0.25 -8.57
CA ILE A 37 -15.67 1.21 -9.68
C ILE A 37 -17.04 1.04 -10.32
N ASN A 38 -17.44 -0.19 -10.66
CA ASN A 38 -18.75 -0.45 -11.22
C ASN A 38 -19.89 -0.10 -10.24
N PHE A 39 -19.72 -0.39 -8.96
CA PHE A 39 -20.70 -0.11 -7.91
C PHE A 39 -20.94 1.40 -7.75
N ILE A 40 -19.88 2.21 -7.74
CA ILE A 40 -19.97 3.66 -7.57
C ILE A 40 -20.43 4.35 -8.86
N PHE A 41 -19.75 4.06 -9.98
CA PHE A 41 -19.89 4.85 -11.22
C PHE A 41 -20.83 4.21 -12.23
N GLY A 42 -20.92 2.88 -12.27
CA GLY A 42 -21.87 2.15 -13.11
C GLY A 42 -23.28 2.15 -12.52
N LEU A 43 -23.42 1.63 -11.30
CA LEU A 43 -24.72 1.50 -10.63
C LEU A 43 -25.15 2.75 -9.86
N LYS A 44 -24.25 3.72 -9.66
CA LYS A 44 -24.47 4.96 -8.87
C LYS A 44 -25.06 4.67 -7.48
N ASN A 45 -24.62 3.57 -6.87
CA ASN A 45 -25.18 3.10 -5.60
C ASN A 45 -24.42 3.69 -4.41
N LEU A 46 -25.08 4.51 -3.63
CA LEU A 46 -24.55 5.12 -2.39
C LEU A 46 -25.03 4.43 -1.12
N ASN A 47 -25.88 3.40 -1.22
CA ASN A 47 -26.50 2.78 -0.04
C ASN A 47 -25.45 2.21 0.94
N PHE A 48 -24.42 1.55 0.43
CA PHE A 48 -23.33 1.02 1.24
C PHE A 48 -22.63 2.13 2.03
N ASP A 49 -22.22 3.20 1.37
CA ASP A 49 -21.52 4.32 1.99
C ASP A 49 -22.38 5.02 3.03
N THR A 50 -23.68 5.18 2.74
CA THR A 50 -24.66 5.77 3.67
C THR A 50 -24.88 4.90 4.90
N GLN A 51 -24.97 3.58 4.74
CA GLN A 51 -25.10 2.63 5.86
C GLN A 51 -23.87 2.67 6.75
N VAL A 52 -22.66 2.71 6.18
CA VAL A 52 -21.41 2.82 6.94
C VAL A 52 -21.38 4.12 7.74
N PHE A 53 -21.79 5.25 7.15
CA PHE A 53 -21.85 6.51 7.88
C PHE A 53 -22.89 6.47 9.02
N SER A 54 -24.03 5.86 8.78
CA SER A 54 -25.06 5.68 9.82
C SER A 54 -24.59 4.83 10.99
N PHE A 55 -23.84 3.75 10.69
CA PHE A 55 -23.20 2.90 11.69
C PHE A 55 -22.15 3.64 12.52
N ILE A 56 -21.34 4.50 11.89
CA ILE A 56 -20.24 5.22 12.57
C ILE A 56 -20.77 6.41 13.40
N ARG A 57 -21.89 7.01 13.00
CA ARG A 57 -22.45 8.24 13.60
C ARG A 57 -22.53 8.22 15.13
N PRO A 58 -22.98 7.14 15.80
CA PRO A 58 -23.04 7.09 17.27
C PRO A 58 -21.68 7.18 17.97
N PHE A 59 -20.61 6.83 17.28
CA PHE A 59 -19.24 6.83 17.83
C PHE A 59 -18.52 8.17 17.67
N ILE A 60 -19.15 9.15 17.00
CA ILE A 60 -18.55 10.47 16.79
C ILE A 60 -18.62 11.26 18.12
N SER A 61 -17.43 11.54 18.67
CA SER A 61 -17.25 12.31 19.88
C SER A 61 -15.96 13.13 19.81
N GLY A 62 -15.81 14.14 20.66
CA GLY A 62 -14.59 14.97 20.66
C GLY A 62 -13.31 14.17 20.97
N ALA A 63 -13.39 13.16 21.85
CA ALA A 63 -12.26 12.31 22.18
C ALA A 63 -11.87 11.41 20.99
N ASN A 64 -12.84 10.69 20.43
CA ASN A 64 -12.62 9.81 19.29
C ASN A 64 -12.15 10.58 18.05
N THR A 65 -12.68 11.78 17.84
CA THR A 65 -12.26 12.65 16.72
C THR A 65 -10.79 13.03 16.84
N ARG A 66 -10.30 13.41 18.04
CA ARG A 66 -8.86 13.69 18.25
C ARG A 66 -8.00 12.47 17.98
N THR A 67 -8.43 11.29 18.43
CA THR A 67 -7.73 10.02 18.14
C THR A 67 -7.65 9.75 16.64
N MET A 68 -8.75 9.93 15.90
CA MET A 68 -8.78 9.73 14.45
C MET A 68 -7.95 10.77 13.70
N GLN A 69 -7.86 12.00 14.20
CA GLN A 69 -6.95 13.03 13.67
C GLN A 69 -5.49 12.65 13.86
N PHE A 70 -5.14 12.12 15.03
CA PHE A 70 -3.78 11.62 15.29
C PHE A 70 -3.42 10.44 14.38
N ILE A 71 -4.32 9.46 14.24
CA ILE A 71 -4.10 8.30 13.38
C ILE A 71 -3.97 8.72 11.91
N THR A 72 -4.84 9.60 11.43
CA THR A 72 -4.83 10.03 10.03
C THR A 72 -3.56 10.79 9.65
N PHE A 73 -2.89 11.46 10.61
CA PHE A 73 -1.62 12.16 10.40
C PHE A 73 -0.57 11.26 9.75
N PHE A 74 -0.49 10.00 10.15
CA PHE A 74 0.45 9.03 9.59
C PHE A 74 0.16 8.60 8.15
N GLY A 75 -0.97 9.02 7.59
CA GLY A 75 -1.30 8.85 6.17
C GLY A 75 -1.16 10.14 5.35
N THR A 76 -0.76 11.25 5.97
CA THR A 76 -0.57 12.54 5.29
C THR A 76 0.76 12.62 4.54
N GLY A 77 0.84 13.53 3.55
CA GLY A 77 2.10 13.85 2.88
C GLY A 77 3.14 14.45 3.83
N GLU A 78 2.69 15.23 4.83
CA GLU A 78 3.55 15.85 5.86
C GLU A 78 4.34 14.80 6.66
N PHE A 79 3.75 13.63 6.91
CA PHE A 79 4.43 12.52 7.55
C PHE A 79 5.14 11.60 6.54
N LEU A 80 4.44 11.20 5.48
CA LEU A 80 4.94 10.15 4.58
C LEU A 80 6.11 10.62 3.70
N VAL A 81 6.17 11.92 3.32
CA VAL A 81 7.29 12.41 2.50
C VAL A 81 8.61 12.35 3.28
N PRO A 82 8.73 12.94 4.50
CA PRO A 82 9.94 12.78 5.30
C PRO A 82 10.27 11.30 5.61
N ALA A 83 9.25 10.48 5.93
CA ALA A 83 9.45 9.07 6.22
C ALA A 83 10.03 8.30 5.01
N ASN A 84 9.55 8.56 3.81
CA ASN A 84 10.10 7.99 2.58
C ASN A 84 11.54 8.44 2.31
N ILE A 85 11.85 9.72 2.52
CA ILE A 85 13.21 10.26 2.36
C ILE A 85 14.16 9.57 3.34
N ILE A 86 13.80 9.49 4.62
CA ILE A 86 14.60 8.84 5.64
C ILE A 86 14.82 7.36 5.30
N LEU A 87 13.79 6.65 4.88
CA LEU A 87 13.89 5.24 4.49
C LEU A 87 14.80 5.05 3.27
N ALA A 88 14.68 5.88 2.24
CA ALA A 88 15.53 5.84 1.05
C ALA A 88 17.00 6.12 1.40
N LEU A 89 17.27 7.14 2.21
CA LEU A 89 18.60 7.48 2.68
C LEU A 89 19.20 6.38 3.56
N TYR A 90 18.42 5.77 4.45
CA TYR A 90 18.87 4.62 5.25
C TYR A 90 19.40 3.50 4.36
N PHE A 91 18.64 3.08 3.34
CA PHE A 91 19.09 2.04 2.41
C PHE A 91 20.25 2.47 1.52
N LEU A 92 20.35 3.75 1.18
CA LEU A 92 21.48 4.31 0.43
C LEU A 92 22.77 4.22 1.26
N ILE A 93 22.74 4.62 2.52
CA ILE A 93 23.88 4.54 3.45
C ILE A 93 24.29 3.08 3.69
N LYS A 94 23.32 2.17 3.82
CA LYS A 94 23.55 0.73 3.91
C LYS A 94 24.02 0.07 2.59
N LYS A 95 24.21 0.87 1.52
CA LYS A 95 24.62 0.41 0.17
C LYS A 95 23.61 -0.54 -0.50
N HIS A 96 22.38 -0.60 -0.03
CA HIS A 96 21.29 -1.35 -0.65
C HIS A 96 20.58 -0.52 -1.72
N LYS A 97 21.28 -0.21 -2.82
CA LYS A 97 20.83 0.71 -3.89
C LYS A 97 19.44 0.39 -4.44
N TRP A 98 19.11 -0.89 -4.59
CA TRP A 98 17.81 -1.32 -5.11
C TRP A 98 16.66 -1.05 -4.15
N TYR A 99 16.85 -1.26 -2.85
CA TYR A 99 15.85 -0.87 -1.85
C TYR A 99 15.72 0.64 -1.75
N SER A 100 16.83 1.39 -1.79
CA SER A 100 16.80 2.85 -1.83
C SER A 100 16.01 3.39 -3.02
N LEU A 101 16.16 2.80 -4.21
CA LEU A 101 15.43 3.19 -5.42
C LEU A 101 13.95 2.74 -5.38
N SER A 102 13.65 1.61 -4.75
CA SER A 102 12.27 1.12 -4.66
C SER A 102 11.36 2.08 -3.88
N VAL A 103 11.88 2.75 -2.85
CA VAL A 103 11.10 3.68 -2.02
C VAL A 103 10.48 4.81 -2.84
N PRO A 104 11.24 5.65 -3.59
CA PRO A 104 10.66 6.71 -4.39
C PRO A 104 9.82 6.18 -5.55
N VAL A 105 10.18 5.06 -6.18
CA VAL A 105 9.39 4.45 -7.26
C VAL A 105 7.99 4.08 -6.76
N VAL A 106 7.90 3.40 -5.62
CA VAL A 106 6.60 3.02 -5.03
C VAL A 106 5.81 4.26 -4.64
N SER A 107 6.42 5.23 -3.97
CA SER A 107 5.72 6.39 -3.42
C SER A 107 5.27 7.38 -4.49
N LEU A 108 6.17 7.75 -5.41
CA LEU A 108 5.84 8.70 -6.49
C LEU A 108 4.85 8.08 -7.49
N GLY A 109 5.04 6.81 -7.84
CA GLY A 109 4.09 6.11 -8.71
C GLY A 109 2.70 5.99 -8.08
N SER A 110 2.63 5.69 -6.77
CA SER A 110 1.37 5.71 -6.01
C SER A 110 0.70 7.09 -6.08
N PHE A 111 1.46 8.16 -5.87
CA PHE A 111 0.94 9.52 -5.95
C PHE A 111 0.41 9.87 -7.35
N ILE A 112 1.17 9.56 -8.40
CA ILE A 112 0.77 9.82 -9.80
C ILE A 112 -0.50 9.07 -10.14
N ILE A 113 -0.58 7.78 -9.83
CA ILE A 113 -1.77 6.95 -10.09
C ILE A 113 -2.97 7.50 -9.33
N MET A 114 -2.82 7.78 -8.03
CA MET A 114 -3.88 8.36 -7.20
C MET A 114 -4.40 9.67 -7.76
N TRP A 115 -3.50 10.58 -8.15
CA TRP A 115 -3.86 11.86 -8.72
C TRP A 115 -4.61 11.69 -10.05
N SER A 116 -4.10 10.85 -10.95
CA SER A 116 -4.73 10.57 -12.25
C SER A 116 -6.13 9.98 -12.08
N MET A 117 -6.31 9.02 -11.16
CA MET A 117 -7.61 8.42 -10.85
C MET A 117 -8.61 9.46 -10.28
N LYS A 118 -8.12 10.37 -9.43
CA LYS A 118 -8.97 11.45 -8.89
C LYS A 118 -9.49 12.36 -10.01
N GLN A 119 -8.63 12.76 -10.94
CA GLN A 119 -9.05 13.59 -12.08
C GLN A 119 -10.02 12.84 -12.99
N TYR A 120 -9.75 11.57 -13.26
CA TYR A 120 -10.58 10.76 -14.15
C TYR A 120 -12.00 10.53 -13.61
N PHE A 121 -12.12 10.13 -12.34
CA PHE A 121 -13.42 9.81 -11.75
C PHE A 121 -14.18 11.02 -11.20
N SER A 122 -13.48 12.09 -10.82
CA SER A 122 -14.03 13.37 -10.35
C SER A 122 -15.16 13.23 -9.31
N ARG A 123 -15.09 12.20 -8.42
CA ARG A 123 -16.13 11.94 -7.42
C ARG A 123 -16.18 13.05 -6.38
N VAL A 124 -17.37 13.59 -6.14
CA VAL A 124 -17.61 14.59 -5.09
C VAL A 124 -17.45 13.94 -3.71
N ARG A 125 -16.93 14.70 -2.75
CA ARG A 125 -16.76 14.26 -1.35
C ARG A 125 -18.07 14.28 -0.57
N PRO A 126 -18.14 13.62 0.61
CA PRO A 126 -19.24 13.78 1.55
C PRO A 126 -19.42 15.24 1.97
N ASP A 127 -20.67 15.69 2.07
CA ASP A 127 -21.02 17.11 2.32
C ASP A 127 -20.83 17.57 3.76
N ASP A 128 -20.75 16.64 4.73
CA ASP A 128 -20.75 16.95 6.15
C ASP A 128 -19.54 16.32 6.88
N PRO A 129 -18.33 16.91 6.71
CA PRO A 129 -17.11 16.42 7.34
C PRO A 129 -17.10 16.72 8.86
N VAL A 130 -16.64 15.74 9.65
CA VAL A 130 -16.56 15.84 11.13
C VAL A 130 -15.54 16.87 11.61
N PHE A 131 -14.53 17.20 10.78
CA PHE A 131 -13.47 18.11 11.18
C PHE A 131 -13.26 19.19 10.11
N ARG A 132 -12.33 19.01 9.19
CA ARG A 132 -12.04 19.95 8.10
C ARG A 132 -12.43 19.35 6.77
N ALA A 133 -13.08 20.14 5.94
CA ALA A 133 -13.33 19.75 4.56
C ALA A 133 -11.97 19.49 3.86
N ALA A 134 -11.84 18.33 3.25
CA ALA A 134 -10.68 18.02 2.42
C ALA A 134 -10.92 18.55 1.00
N MET A 135 -9.90 19.14 0.39
CA MET A 135 -10.00 19.67 -0.97
C MET A 135 -9.87 18.60 -2.05
N GLY A 136 -10.40 18.87 -3.24
CA GLY A 136 -10.32 18.01 -4.42
C GLY A 136 -11.25 16.81 -4.38
N PHE A 137 -11.09 15.90 -5.32
CA PHE A 137 -11.96 14.75 -5.52
C PHE A 137 -11.82 13.64 -4.46
N SER A 138 -12.88 12.85 -4.30
CA SER A 138 -12.97 11.84 -3.27
C SER A 138 -12.30 10.51 -3.64
N PHE A 139 -12.58 9.97 -4.82
CA PHE A 139 -12.12 8.64 -5.24
C PHE A 139 -10.81 8.69 -6.04
N PRO A 140 -9.86 7.79 -5.75
CA PRO A 140 -9.74 6.96 -4.55
C PRO A 140 -9.22 7.75 -3.34
N SER A 141 -9.32 7.18 -2.12
CA SER A 141 -8.75 7.79 -0.92
C SER A 141 -7.22 7.79 -0.95
N GLY A 142 -6.64 9.01 -0.98
CA GLY A 142 -5.18 9.18 -1.02
C GLY A 142 -4.47 8.63 0.23
N HIS A 143 -5.02 8.86 1.44
CA HIS A 143 -4.48 8.31 2.68
C HIS A 143 -4.48 6.79 2.71
N ALA A 144 -5.58 6.16 2.26
CA ALA A 144 -5.68 4.71 2.19
C ALA A 144 -4.66 4.13 1.20
N MET A 145 -4.55 4.71 0.02
CA MET A 145 -3.60 4.27 -1.00
C MET A 145 -2.14 4.45 -0.55
N SER A 146 -1.81 5.62 -0.01
CA SER A 146 -0.45 5.92 0.47
C SER A 146 -0.07 5.07 1.69
N ALA A 147 -1.01 4.83 2.61
CA ALA A 147 -0.79 3.94 3.74
C ALA A 147 -0.53 2.50 3.27
N MET A 148 -1.33 1.98 2.34
CA MET A 148 -1.13 0.64 1.77
C MET A 148 0.22 0.52 1.08
N THR A 149 0.63 1.51 0.30
CA THR A 149 1.91 1.44 -0.43
C THR A 149 3.11 1.62 0.50
N PHE A 150 3.10 2.57 1.42
CA PHE A 150 4.25 2.83 2.30
C PHE A 150 4.41 1.74 3.36
N TYR A 151 3.37 1.49 4.16
CA TYR A 151 3.45 0.48 5.23
C TYR A 151 3.49 -0.95 4.65
N GLY A 152 2.88 -1.20 3.50
CA GLY A 152 3.03 -2.45 2.76
C GLY A 152 4.46 -2.66 2.25
N LEU A 153 5.13 -1.59 1.78
CA LEU A 153 6.56 -1.65 1.45
C LEU A 153 7.39 -1.93 2.70
N LEU A 154 7.07 -1.35 3.85
CA LEU A 154 7.75 -1.67 5.11
C LEU A 154 7.58 -3.15 5.48
N ILE A 155 6.39 -3.71 5.34
CA ILE A 155 6.15 -5.15 5.55
C ILE A 155 7.07 -5.97 4.64
N TYR A 156 7.12 -5.66 3.34
CA TYR A 156 8.01 -6.33 2.40
C TYR A 156 9.49 -6.26 2.83
N LEU A 157 9.96 -5.08 3.23
CA LEU A 157 11.33 -4.86 3.66
C LEU A 157 11.67 -5.59 4.97
N VAL A 158 10.73 -5.66 5.90
CA VAL A 158 10.86 -6.45 7.14
C VAL A 158 11.04 -7.94 6.81
N TRP A 159 10.24 -8.47 5.90
CA TRP A 159 10.36 -9.88 5.49
C TRP A 159 11.68 -10.19 4.78
N LYS A 160 12.29 -9.21 4.12
CA LYS A 160 13.58 -9.38 3.42
C LYS A 160 14.82 -9.17 4.30
N ASN A 161 14.73 -8.38 5.36
CA ASN A 161 15.92 -7.92 6.10
C ASN A 161 15.93 -8.31 7.58
N VAL A 162 14.86 -8.86 8.12
CA VAL A 162 14.78 -9.31 9.52
C VAL A 162 14.79 -10.84 9.56
N ASP A 163 15.55 -11.46 10.45
CA ASP A 163 15.64 -12.93 10.54
C ASP A 163 14.63 -13.52 11.52
N ASN A 164 14.30 -12.82 12.59
CA ASN A 164 13.39 -13.30 13.63
C ASN A 164 11.95 -13.41 13.12
N VAL A 165 11.48 -14.64 12.94
CA VAL A 165 10.17 -14.97 12.37
C VAL A 165 9.02 -14.43 13.22
N THR A 166 9.12 -14.55 14.56
CA THR A 166 8.10 -14.06 15.49
C THR A 166 7.96 -12.53 15.39
N PHE A 167 9.08 -11.82 15.36
CA PHE A 167 9.08 -10.37 15.19
C PHE A 167 8.50 -9.93 13.83
N LYS A 168 8.81 -10.66 12.74
CA LYS A 168 8.20 -10.41 11.42
C LYS A 168 6.67 -10.47 11.49
N TRP A 169 6.12 -11.52 12.09
CA TRP A 169 4.67 -11.70 12.18
C TRP A 169 4.00 -10.63 13.04
N ILE A 170 4.57 -10.33 14.21
CA ILE A 170 4.06 -9.28 15.10
C ILE A 170 4.03 -7.94 14.37
N LEU A 171 5.15 -7.53 13.77
CA LEU A 171 5.24 -6.25 13.09
C LEU A 171 4.33 -6.18 11.86
N THR A 172 4.23 -7.27 11.08
CA THR A 172 3.29 -7.36 9.95
C THR A 172 1.86 -7.17 10.42
N PHE A 173 1.45 -7.85 11.49
CA PHE A 173 0.10 -7.74 12.05
C PHE A 173 -0.21 -6.30 12.52
N LEU A 174 0.74 -5.68 13.25
CA LEU A 174 0.59 -4.30 13.70
C LEU A 174 0.48 -3.30 12.53
N LEU A 175 1.32 -3.46 11.51
CA LEU A 175 1.29 -2.61 10.32
C LEU A 175 -0.01 -2.79 9.52
N ILE A 176 -0.53 -4.01 9.38
CA ILE A 176 -1.82 -4.27 8.73
C ILE A 176 -2.94 -3.55 9.50
N ILE A 177 -3.00 -3.70 10.82
CA ILE A 177 -3.99 -2.97 11.65
C ILE A 177 -3.84 -1.47 11.43
N PHE A 178 -2.62 -0.96 11.43
CA PHE A 178 -2.35 0.47 11.30
C PHE A 178 -2.80 1.02 9.93
N ILE A 179 -2.54 0.29 8.84
CA ILE A 179 -3.07 0.63 7.50
C ILE A 179 -4.59 0.78 7.54
N HIS A 180 -5.29 -0.19 8.13
CA HIS A 180 -6.76 -0.17 8.21
C HIS A 180 -7.28 0.95 9.12
N LEU A 181 -6.59 1.25 10.22
CA LEU A 181 -6.93 2.38 11.10
C LEU A 181 -6.78 3.73 10.38
N ILE A 182 -5.72 3.91 9.57
CA ILE A 182 -5.57 5.12 8.75
C ILE A 182 -6.72 5.25 7.75
N GLY A 183 -7.08 4.17 7.04
CA GLY A 183 -8.24 4.20 6.14
C GLY A 183 -9.56 4.45 6.88
N PHE A 184 -9.78 3.76 7.99
CA PHE A 184 -10.98 3.94 8.82
C PHE A 184 -11.12 5.38 9.33
N SER A 185 -10.00 6.02 9.71
CA SER A 185 -10.02 7.42 10.14
C SER A 185 -10.62 8.36 9.09
N ARG A 186 -10.44 8.04 7.78
CA ARG A 186 -10.98 8.86 6.68
C ARG A 186 -12.50 8.76 6.57
N ILE A 187 -13.04 7.56 6.85
CA ILE A 187 -14.48 7.31 6.88
C ILE A 187 -15.08 7.98 8.13
N TYR A 188 -14.47 7.78 9.29
CA TYR A 188 -14.89 8.40 10.54
C TYR A 188 -14.94 9.92 10.45
N LEU A 189 -13.90 10.55 9.90
CA LEU A 189 -13.84 12.00 9.71
C LEU A 189 -14.76 12.51 8.60
N ARG A 190 -15.48 11.61 7.89
CA ARG A 190 -16.42 11.90 6.80
C ARG A 190 -15.80 12.73 5.67
N VAL A 191 -14.52 12.51 5.38
CA VAL A 191 -13.80 13.16 4.28
C VAL A 191 -13.68 12.26 3.06
N HIS A 192 -13.97 10.97 3.21
CA HIS A 192 -14.06 9.95 2.17
C HIS A 192 -15.18 8.97 2.48
N TYR A 193 -15.79 8.44 1.43
CA TYR A 193 -16.69 7.29 1.51
C TYR A 193 -15.92 6.00 1.84
N ALA A 194 -16.60 5.00 2.40
CA ALA A 194 -16.00 3.69 2.65
C ALA A 194 -15.51 3.03 1.36
N SER A 195 -16.27 3.15 0.29
CA SER A 195 -15.91 2.67 -1.05
C SER A 195 -14.66 3.35 -1.61
N ASP A 196 -14.40 4.65 -1.32
CA ASP A 196 -13.15 5.33 -1.72
C ASP A 196 -11.94 4.73 -1.01
N VAL A 197 -12.11 4.36 0.27
CA VAL A 197 -11.05 3.76 1.09
C VAL A 197 -10.72 2.35 0.60
N ILE A 198 -11.73 1.53 0.32
CA ILE A 198 -11.55 0.20 -0.25
C ILE A 198 -10.86 0.29 -1.62
N GLY A 199 -11.31 1.20 -2.49
CA GLY A 199 -10.67 1.47 -3.78
C GLY A 199 -9.21 1.91 -3.63
N GLY A 200 -8.93 2.77 -2.63
CA GLY A 200 -7.57 3.22 -2.31
C GLY A 200 -6.66 2.09 -1.85
N PHE A 201 -7.12 1.21 -0.96
CA PHE A 201 -6.38 0.02 -0.53
C PHE A 201 -6.12 -0.95 -1.69
N SER A 202 -7.15 -1.25 -2.49
CA SER A 202 -7.02 -2.16 -3.63
C SER A 202 -6.01 -1.63 -4.64
N LEU A 203 -6.13 -0.35 -5.03
CA LEU A 203 -5.22 0.28 -5.98
C LEU A 203 -3.79 0.38 -5.44
N GLY A 204 -3.64 0.71 -4.15
CA GLY A 204 -2.36 0.76 -3.47
C GLY A 204 -1.66 -0.60 -3.44
N LEU A 205 -2.41 -1.67 -3.17
CA LEU A 205 -1.86 -3.03 -3.14
C LEU A 205 -1.48 -3.53 -4.54
N ILE A 206 -2.32 -3.26 -5.55
CA ILE A 206 -2.00 -3.57 -6.96
C ILE A 206 -0.68 -2.88 -7.35
N TRP A 207 -0.56 -1.57 -7.08
CA TRP A 207 0.64 -0.81 -7.40
C TRP A 207 1.88 -1.30 -6.65
N LEU A 208 1.74 -1.60 -5.36
CA LEU A 208 2.84 -2.13 -4.54
C LEU A 208 3.38 -3.44 -5.11
N VAL A 209 2.50 -4.40 -5.41
CA VAL A 209 2.90 -5.70 -5.98
C VAL A 209 3.60 -5.51 -7.32
N LEU A 210 3.02 -4.72 -8.22
CA LEU A 210 3.63 -4.44 -9.54
C LEU A 210 5.00 -3.79 -9.40
N SER A 211 5.13 -2.79 -8.53
CA SER A 211 6.39 -2.08 -8.31
C SER A 211 7.49 -3.03 -7.80
N ILE A 212 7.17 -3.87 -6.81
CA ILE A 212 8.12 -4.83 -6.25
C ILE A 212 8.55 -5.85 -7.31
N LEU A 213 7.61 -6.38 -8.09
CA LEU A 213 7.92 -7.35 -9.16
C LEU A 213 8.82 -6.72 -10.24
N VAL A 214 8.50 -5.50 -10.69
CA VAL A 214 9.30 -4.77 -11.69
C VAL A 214 10.70 -4.49 -11.14
N MET A 215 10.82 -3.96 -9.93
CA MET A 215 12.10 -3.64 -9.31
C MET A 215 12.99 -4.90 -9.15
N HIS A 216 12.39 -6.01 -8.71
CA HIS A 216 13.13 -7.27 -8.61
C HIS A 216 13.61 -7.81 -9.96
N ARG A 217 12.80 -7.66 -11.01
CA ARG A 217 13.21 -8.02 -12.37
C ARG A 217 14.33 -7.15 -12.89
N LEU A 218 14.25 -5.84 -12.68
CA LEU A 218 15.30 -4.89 -13.09
C LEU A 218 16.61 -5.15 -12.34
N GLU A 219 16.57 -5.41 -11.04
CA GLU A 219 17.74 -5.79 -10.26
C GLU A 219 18.42 -7.02 -10.82
N LYS A 220 17.68 -8.11 -11.05
CA LYS A 220 18.23 -9.34 -11.63
C LYS A 220 18.84 -9.11 -13.01
N PHE A 221 18.18 -8.34 -13.85
CA PHE A 221 18.68 -8.02 -15.19
C PHE A 221 20.00 -7.23 -15.15
N THR A 222 20.05 -6.21 -14.30
CA THR A 222 21.25 -5.36 -14.15
C THR A 222 22.43 -6.15 -13.60
N ARG A 223 22.21 -6.97 -12.56
CA ARG A 223 23.27 -7.82 -11.99
C ARG A 223 23.83 -8.81 -13.01
N ARG A 224 23.00 -9.37 -13.90
CA ARG A 224 23.45 -10.32 -14.94
C ARG A 224 24.26 -9.68 -16.04
N LYS A 225 24.00 -8.41 -16.39
CA LYS A 225 24.72 -7.70 -17.46
C LYS A 225 26.01 -7.03 -16.99
N ILE A 226 26.06 -6.52 -15.78
CA ILE A 226 27.19 -5.73 -15.27
C ILE A 226 28.25 -6.62 -14.62
N ALA A 227 27.89 -7.71 -13.96
CA ALA A 227 28.85 -8.60 -13.31
C ALA A 227 29.88 -9.24 -14.26
N PRO A 228 29.55 -9.68 -15.50
CA PRO A 228 30.51 -10.24 -16.41
C PRO A 228 31.53 -9.23 -16.99
N GLU A 229 31.17 -7.94 -17.08
CA GLU A 229 32.06 -6.89 -17.60
C GLU A 229 33.09 -6.42 -16.57
N VAL A 230 32.81 -6.58 -15.27
CA VAL A 230 33.71 -6.14 -14.18
C VAL A 230 34.72 -7.22 -13.81
N GLU A 231 34.44 -8.49 -14.12
CA GLU A 231 35.32 -9.64 -13.83
C GLU A 231 36.22 -10.05 -15.01
N ALA A 232 36.11 -9.39 -16.15
CA ALA A 232 37.02 -9.65 -17.28
C ALA A 232 38.43 -9.08 -16.96
N PRO A 233 39.48 -9.89 -16.78
CA PRO A 233 40.83 -9.39 -16.56
C PRO A 233 41.31 -8.68 -17.83
N GLN A 234 41.91 -7.49 -17.62
CA GLN A 234 42.69 -6.78 -18.65
C GLN A 234 43.99 -7.50 -18.92
#